data_43aeb338b300eaee9b2ba5620181a944
#
_entry.id   43aeb338b300eaee9b2ba5620181a944
#
_cell.length_a   1.000
_cell.length_b   1.000
_cell.length_c   1.000
_cell.angle_alpha   90.00
_cell.angle_beta   90.00
_cell.angle_gamma   90.00
#
_symmetry.space_group_name_H-M   'P 1'
#
loop_
_entity.id
_entity.type
_entity.pdbx_description
1 polymer ?
#
loop_
_entity_poly.entity_id
_entity_poly.type
_entity_poly.pdbx_seq_one_letter_code
_entity_poly.pdbx_strand_id
1 'polypeptide(L)'
;MFDTADTPVATANEVVTAEVKVAQNHQSHEGKLPPAAEKLAEEMHKNLTMGCDAYLDMLPRVEDNRLKTDITAAMCYYEKTIGKVKQYLLDHGAQPTERGMMAKMATKAGIAMNTVMDNSNSHITEMLIEGATMSVTTAEKLANHAEGKSECAELVGICRDWAKFEQNHIDALKKYL
;
A
#
# COMPACT_ATOMS: atom_id res chain seq x y z
N MET A 1 -9.51 17.21 62.29
CA MET A 1 -10.75 16.79 61.59
C MET A 1 -10.51 17.07 60.13
N PHE A 2 -9.91 16.11 59.40
CA PHE A 2 -9.61 16.21 57.98
C PHE A 2 -10.52 15.25 57.24
N ASP A 3 -11.37 15.84 56.41
CA ASP A 3 -12.34 15.16 55.59
C ASP A 3 -11.61 14.65 54.32
N THR A 4 -11.50 13.33 54.15
CA THR A 4 -10.92 12.70 53.00
C THR A 4 -12.03 12.44 51.98
N ALA A 5 -12.09 13.25 50.93
CA ALA A 5 -12.97 13.06 49.79
C ALA A 5 -12.65 11.73 49.08
N ASP A 6 -13.62 10.86 49.11
CA ASP A 6 -13.64 9.56 48.45
C ASP A 6 -13.85 9.77 46.93
N THR A 7 -12.82 9.47 46.13
CA THR A 7 -12.92 9.51 44.67
C THR A 7 -13.31 8.10 44.19
N PRO A 8 -14.41 7.90 43.49
CA PRO A 8 -14.81 6.57 43.03
C PRO A 8 -13.85 6.11 41.94
N VAL A 9 -13.17 5.00 42.20
CA VAL A 9 -12.36 4.28 41.20
C VAL A 9 -13.33 3.52 40.27
N ALA A 10 -13.37 3.91 39.02
CA ALA A 10 -14.14 3.19 38.01
C ALA A 10 -13.66 1.73 37.93
N THR A 11 -14.59 0.77 37.97
CA THR A 11 -14.29 -0.66 37.92
C THR A 11 -13.88 -1.07 36.52
N ALA A 12 -12.98 -2.07 36.43
CA ALA A 12 -12.46 -2.60 35.17
C ALA A 12 -13.56 -2.99 34.16
N ASN A 13 -14.77 -3.26 34.63
CA ASN A 13 -15.91 -3.62 33.80
C ASN A 13 -16.52 -2.43 33.02
N GLU A 14 -16.40 -1.19 33.54
CA GLU A 14 -16.90 0.01 32.85
C GLU A 14 -15.96 0.44 31.74
N VAL A 15 -14.64 0.22 31.87
CA VAL A 15 -13.66 0.52 30.86
C VAL A 15 -13.81 -0.43 29.66
N VAL A 16 -14.01 -1.72 29.92
CA VAL A 16 -14.22 -2.74 28.86
C VAL A 16 -15.51 -2.47 28.06
N THR A 17 -16.57 -1.99 28.74
CA THR A 17 -17.84 -1.67 28.06
C THR A 17 -17.74 -0.40 27.21
N ALA A 18 -16.89 0.54 27.58
CA ALA A 18 -16.63 1.75 26.78
C ALA A 18 -15.80 1.44 25.54
N GLU A 19 -14.76 0.62 25.65
CA GLU A 19 -13.94 0.18 24.50
C GLU A 19 -14.73 -0.68 23.49
N VAL A 20 -15.61 -1.56 23.97
CA VAL A 20 -16.48 -2.35 23.12
C VAL A 20 -17.52 -1.48 22.39
N LYS A 21 -18.01 -0.40 23.02
CA LYS A 21 -18.94 0.55 22.36
C LYS A 21 -18.27 1.43 21.31
N VAL A 22 -16.98 1.75 21.45
CA VAL A 22 -16.21 2.50 20.44
C VAL A 22 -15.95 1.65 19.22
N ALA A 23 -15.73 0.33 19.39
CA ALA A 23 -15.53 -0.61 18.28
C ALA A 23 -16.82 -0.94 17.49
N GLN A 24 -18.01 -0.65 18.02
CA GLN A 24 -19.29 -0.97 17.39
C GLN A 24 -19.92 0.19 16.61
N ASN A 25 -19.30 1.37 16.57
CA ASN A 25 -19.84 2.52 15.83
C ASN A 25 -19.23 2.70 14.44
N HIS A 26 -18.72 1.62 13.81
CA HIS A 26 -18.55 1.57 12.36
C HIS A 26 -19.91 1.28 11.77
N GLN A 27 -20.65 2.34 11.44
CA GLN A 27 -21.84 2.23 10.60
C GLN A 27 -21.40 1.61 9.28
N SER A 28 -21.70 0.32 9.11
CA SER A 28 -21.71 -0.34 7.82
C SER A 28 -22.67 0.45 6.92
N HIS A 29 -22.11 1.22 5.98
CA HIS A 29 -22.90 1.72 4.86
C HIS A 29 -23.36 0.49 4.07
N GLU A 30 -24.60 0.06 4.26
CA GLU A 30 -25.28 -0.95 3.47
C GLU A 30 -25.54 -0.42 2.05
N GLY A 31 -24.49 -0.13 1.30
CA GLY A 31 -24.54 0.18 -0.10
C GLY A 31 -23.46 -0.60 -0.82
N LYS A 32 -23.84 -1.51 -1.71
CA LYS A 32 -22.86 -2.20 -2.57
C LYS A 32 -21.98 -1.16 -3.25
N LEU A 33 -20.67 -1.35 -3.17
CA LEU A 33 -19.68 -0.48 -3.79
C LEU A 33 -20.01 -0.26 -5.29
N PRO A 34 -20.05 0.99 -5.78
CA PRO A 34 -20.27 1.23 -7.19
C PRO A 34 -19.25 0.49 -8.06
N PRO A 35 -19.65 -0.16 -9.16
CA PRO A 35 -18.75 -1.00 -9.96
C PRO A 35 -17.48 -0.29 -10.45
N ALA A 36 -17.55 1.03 -10.67
CA ALA A 36 -16.39 1.82 -11.07
C ALA A 36 -15.35 1.94 -9.93
N ALA A 37 -15.81 2.15 -8.70
CA ALA A 37 -14.94 2.26 -7.53
C ALA A 37 -14.39 0.89 -7.14
N GLU A 38 -15.20 -0.18 -7.19
CA GLU A 38 -14.76 -1.55 -6.95
C GLU A 38 -13.62 -1.95 -7.91
N LYS A 39 -13.85 -1.76 -9.21
CA LYS A 39 -12.83 -2.04 -10.24
C LYS A 39 -11.56 -1.23 -10.04
N LEU A 40 -11.66 0.06 -9.71
CA LEU A 40 -10.51 0.92 -9.44
C LEU A 40 -9.72 0.39 -8.24
N ALA A 41 -10.39 0.09 -7.13
CA ALA A 41 -9.74 -0.43 -5.91
C ALA A 41 -9.05 -1.78 -6.16
N GLU A 42 -9.69 -2.69 -6.92
CA GLU A 42 -9.08 -3.98 -7.29
C GLU A 42 -7.83 -3.81 -8.16
N GLU A 43 -7.87 -2.93 -9.16
CA GLU A 43 -6.71 -2.65 -10.01
C GLU A 43 -5.57 -2.00 -9.21
N MET A 44 -5.87 -1.09 -8.30
CA MET A 44 -4.90 -0.50 -7.38
C MET A 44 -4.29 -1.58 -6.48
N HIS A 45 -5.10 -2.38 -5.82
CA HIS A 45 -4.65 -3.45 -4.93
C HIS A 45 -3.70 -4.41 -5.66
N LYS A 46 -4.09 -4.84 -6.87
CA LYS A 46 -3.29 -5.74 -7.71
C LYS A 46 -1.93 -5.13 -8.08
N ASN A 47 -1.89 -3.88 -8.54
CA ASN A 47 -0.65 -3.24 -8.98
C ASN A 47 0.27 -2.89 -7.80
N LEU A 48 -0.29 -2.40 -6.68
CA LEU A 48 0.47 -2.15 -5.46
C LEU A 48 1.08 -3.43 -4.89
N THR A 49 0.32 -4.54 -4.84
CA THR A 49 0.84 -5.84 -4.40
C THR A 49 1.97 -6.32 -5.31
N MET A 50 1.84 -6.12 -6.64
CA MET A 50 2.89 -6.47 -7.59
C MET A 50 4.18 -5.67 -7.35
N GLY A 51 4.07 -4.36 -7.10
CA GLY A 51 5.23 -3.52 -6.79
C GLY A 51 5.90 -3.94 -5.49
N CYS A 52 5.13 -4.18 -4.42
CA CYS A 52 5.65 -4.65 -3.14
C CYS A 52 6.38 -6.00 -3.28
N ASP A 53 5.79 -6.97 -3.99
CA ASP A 53 6.41 -8.27 -4.28
C ASP A 53 7.76 -8.11 -5.03
N ALA A 54 7.84 -7.16 -5.98
CA ALA A 54 9.08 -6.90 -6.73
C ALA A 54 10.20 -6.36 -5.83
N TYR A 55 9.91 -5.40 -4.94
CA TYR A 55 10.86 -4.92 -3.95
C TYR A 55 11.33 -6.04 -3.02
N LEU A 56 10.41 -6.87 -2.53
CA LEU A 56 10.73 -8.00 -1.67
C LEU A 56 11.66 -9.01 -2.35
N ASP A 57 11.45 -9.28 -3.64
CA ASP A 57 12.28 -10.20 -4.43
C ASP A 57 13.66 -9.60 -4.77
N MET A 58 13.79 -8.27 -4.85
CA MET A 58 15.06 -7.58 -5.10
C MET A 58 15.91 -7.38 -3.83
N LEU A 59 15.29 -7.13 -2.69
CA LEU A 59 15.98 -6.77 -1.43
C LEU A 59 17.13 -7.72 -1.04
N PRO A 60 17.02 -9.06 -1.16
CA PRO A 60 18.11 -9.97 -0.82
C PRO A 60 19.35 -9.87 -1.74
N ARG A 61 19.22 -9.22 -2.90
CA ARG A 61 20.27 -9.11 -3.92
C ARG A 61 21.09 -7.82 -3.79
N VAL A 62 20.57 -6.86 -3.04
CA VAL A 62 21.23 -5.56 -2.79
C VAL A 62 22.33 -5.75 -1.77
N GLU A 63 23.52 -5.19 -2.01
CA GLU A 63 24.64 -5.23 -1.07
C GLU A 63 24.74 -3.92 -0.26
N ASP A 64 24.47 -2.75 -0.88
CA ASP A 64 24.52 -1.45 -0.21
C ASP A 64 23.42 -1.30 0.86
N ASN A 65 23.83 -1.09 2.11
CA ASN A 65 22.90 -0.97 3.23
C ASN A 65 22.01 0.27 3.17
N ARG A 66 22.43 1.35 2.51
CA ARG A 66 21.63 2.56 2.33
C ARG A 66 20.52 2.31 1.29
N LEU A 67 20.88 1.61 0.19
CA LEU A 67 19.90 1.19 -0.80
C LEU A 67 18.87 0.20 -0.20
N LYS A 68 19.33 -0.74 0.65
CA LYS A 68 18.41 -1.62 1.43
C LYS A 68 17.43 -0.81 2.28
N THR A 69 17.90 0.23 2.94
CA THR A 69 17.07 1.11 3.76
C THR A 69 16.02 1.84 2.92
N ASP A 70 16.41 2.38 1.76
CA ASP A 70 15.49 3.08 0.86
C ASP A 70 14.44 2.12 0.27
N ILE A 71 14.84 0.90 -0.11
CA ILE A 71 13.92 -0.17 -0.55
C ILE A 71 12.94 -0.54 0.57
N THR A 72 13.43 -0.74 1.79
CA THR A 72 12.56 -1.10 2.94
C THR A 72 11.55 0.02 3.23
N ALA A 73 11.97 1.29 3.13
CA ALA A 73 11.06 2.42 3.28
C ALA A 73 9.96 2.44 2.18
N ALA A 74 10.34 2.11 0.94
CA ALA A 74 9.38 1.97 -0.15
C ALA A 74 8.39 0.83 0.13
N MET A 75 8.85 -0.34 0.55
CA MET A 75 7.99 -1.46 0.93
C MET A 75 6.97 -1.07 2.01
N CYS A 76 7.40 -0.37 3.06
CA CYS A 76 6.50 0.13 4.11
C CYS A 76 5.43 1.07 3.56
N TYR A 77 5.76 1.92 2.58
CA TYR A 77 4.78 2.77 1.90
C TYR A 77 3.75 1.93 1.13
N TYR A 78 4.21 0.94 0.36
CA TYR A 78 3.34 0.03 -0.39
C TYR A 78 2.40 -0.74 0.53
N GLU A 79 2.91 -1.34 1.61
CA GLU A 79 2.10 -2.08 2.59
C GLU A 79 0.99 -1.20 3.22
N LYS A 80 1.34 0.03 3.61
CA LYS A 80 0.36 1.00 4.13
C LYS A 80 -0.70 1.35 3.09
N THR A 81 -0.31 1.55 1.84
CA THR A 81 -1.23 1.91 0.76
C THR A 81 -2.12 0.73 0.37
N ILE A 82 -1.57 -0.49 0.32
CA ILE A 82 -2.34 -1.74 0.16
C ILE A 82 -3.37 -1.87 1.29
N GLY A 83 -2.95 -1.60 2.53
CA GLY A 83 -3.85 -1.61 3.70
C GLY A 83 -5.02 -0.64 3.55
N LYS A 84 -4.78 0.59 3.08
CA LYS A 84 -5.85 1.58 2.83
C LYS A 84 -6.84 1.09 1.77
N VAL A 85 -6.34 0.55 0.65
CA VAL A 85 -7.20 0.05 -0.44
C VAL A 85 -7.99 -1.19 0.01
N LYS A 86 -7.37 -2.10 0.78
CA LYS A 86 -8.06 -3.24 1.38
C LYS A 86 -9.17 -2.80 2.31
N GLN A 87 -8.88 -1.85 3.19
CA GLN A 87 -9.86 -1.33 4.13
C GLN A 87 -11.03 -0.69 3.40
N TYR A 88 -10.75 0.13 2.36
CA TYR A 88 -11.79 0.70 1.52
C TYR A 88 -12.73 -0.35 0.93
N LEU A 89 -12.18 -1.45 0.37
CA LEU A 89 -12.98 -2.55 -0.17
C LEU A 89 -13.84 -3.21 0.93
N LEU A 90 -13.24 -3.53 2.08
CA LEU A 90 -13.93 -4.18 3.20
C LEU A 90 -15.06 -3.33 3.77
N ASP A 91 -14.84 -2.02 3.93
CA ASP A 91 -15.83 -1.06 4.45
C ASP A 91 -17.07 -0.96 3.54
N HIS A 92 -16.92 -1.33 2.26
CA HIS A 92 -18.00 -1.36 1.27
C HIS A 92 -18.45 -2.79 0.93
N GLY A 93 -18.12 -3.78 1.77
CA GLY A 93 -18.59 -5.16 1.62
C GLY A 93 -17.95 -5.94 0.45
N ALA A 94 -16.87 -5.43 -0.14
CA ALA A 94 -16.11 -6.10 -1.19
C ALA A 94 -14.87 -6.79 -0.61
N GLN A 95 -14.38 -7.84 -1.28
CA GLN A 95 -13.16 -8.56 -0.90
C GLN A 95 -12.06 -8.26 -1.91
N PRO A 96 -10.83 -7.93 -1.47
CA PRO A 96 -9.71 -7.75 -2.39
C PRO A 96 -9.35 -9.06 -3.09
N THR A 97 -9.25 -9.02 -4.43
CA THR A 97 -8.86 -10.18 -5.22
C THR A 97 -7.36 -10.45 -5.08
N GLU A 98 -7.02 -11.67 -4.68
CA GLU A 98 -5.62 -12.10 -4.58
C GLU A 98 -4.99 -12.24 -5.98
N ARG A 99 -3.73 -11.79 -6.11
CA ARG A 99 -2.97 -11.96 -7.35
C ARG A 99 -2.69 -13.45 -7.60
N GLY A 100 -3.02 -13.94 -8.79
CA GLY A 100 -2.81 -15.35 -9.15
C GLY A 100 -1.34 -15.79 -9.03
N MET A 101 -1.12 -17.02 -8.59
CA MET A 101 0.22 -17.61 -8.36
C MET A 101 1.11 -17.55 -9.61
N MET A 102 0.56 -17.77 -10.81
CA MET A 102 1.31 -17.72 -12.07
C MET A 102 1.89 -16.32 -12.37
N ALA A 103 1.14 -15.25 -12.05
CA ALA A 103 1.61 -13.89 -12.24
C ALA A 103 2.75 -13.54 -11.26
N LYS A 104 2.69 -14.04 -10.02
CA LYS A 104 3.78 -13.91 -9.04
C LYS A 104 5.04 -14.64 -9.51
N MET A 105 4.91 -15.86 -10.04
CA MET A 105 6.04 -16.64 -10.58
C MET A 105 6.70 -15.97 -11.78
N ALA A 106 5.93 -15.38 -12.70
CA ALA A 106 6.48 -14.69 -13.87
C ALA A 106 7.32 -13.47 -13.48
N THR A 107 6.89 -12.69 -12.47
CA THR A 107 7.66 -11.56 -11.94
C THR A 107 8.98 -12.03 -11.33
N LYS A 108 8.94 -13.08 -10.49
CA LYS A 108 10.15 -13.67 -9.87
C LYS A 108 11.15 -14.19 -10.90
N ALA A 109 10.67 -14.86 -11.94
CA ALA A 109 11.53 -15.37 -13.01
C ALA A 109 12.20 -14.22 -13.78
N GLY A 110 11.48 -13.14 -14.08
CA GLY A 110 12.03 -11.96 -14.75
C GLY A 110 13.13 -11.27 -13.93
N ILE A 111 12.88 -11.04 -12.63
CA ILE A 111 13.88 -10.46 -11.73
C ILE A 111 15.08 -11.38 -11.59
N ALA A 112 14.88 -12.70 -11.43
CA ALA A 112 15.96 -13.67 -11.31
C ALA A 112 16.84 -13.67 -12.56
N MET A 113 16.28 -13.70 -13.76
CA MET A 113 17.04 -13.69 -15.00
C MET A 113 17.90 -12.43 -15.16
N ASN A 114 17.32 -11.25 -14.90
CA ASN A 114 18.06 -9.99 -15.03
C ASN A 114 19.21 -9.89 -14.02
N THR A 115 19.01 -10.29 -12.77
CA THR A 115 20.04 -10.19 -11.72
C THR A 115 21.09 -11.31 -11.74
N VAL A 116 20.87 -12.41 -12.49
CA VAL A 116 21.91 -13.43 -12.72
C VAL A 116 23.01 -12.89 -13.64
N MET A 117 22.69 -12.00 -14.57
CA MET A 117 23.66 -11.42 -15.51
C MET A 117 24.46 -10.26 -14.90
N ASP A 118 23.83 -9.44 -14.07
CA ASP A 118 24.45 -8.33 -13.35
C ASP A 118 23.68 -8.07 -12.05
N ASN A 119 24.34 -8.21 -10.90
CA ASN A 119 23.80 -7.94 -9.58
C ASN A 119 24.41 -6.70 -8.92
N SER A 120 25.05 -5.83 -9.70
CA SER A 120 25.56 -4.56 -9.19
C SER A 120 24.44 -3.70 -8.61
N ASN A 121 24.77 -2.88 -7.61
CA ASN A 121 23.79 -1.95 -7.04
C ASN A 121 23.26 -0.98 -8.09
N SER A 122 24.08 -0.55 -9.07
CA SER A 122 23.67 0.31 -10.18
C SER A 122 22.60 -0.38 -11.04
N HIS A 123 22.84 -1.62 -11.46
CA HIS A 123 21.87 -2.36 -12.28
C HIS A 123 20.55 -2.65 -11.54
N ILE A 124 20.64 -3.04 -10.26
CA ILE A 124 19.45 -3.20 -9.42
C ILE A 124 18.67 -1.87 -9.30
N THR A 125 19.41 -0.75 -9.15
CA THR A 125 18.80 0.58 -9.09
C THR A 125 18.10 0.97 -10.40
N GLU A 126 18.70 0.66 -11.55
CA GLU A 126 18.06 0.85 -12.87
C GLU A 126 16.72 0.09 -12.95
N MET A 127 16.70 -1.19 -12.54
CA MET A 127 15.47 -2.00 -12.52
C MET A 127 14.41 -1.41 -11.57
N LEU A 128 14.82 -0.89 -10.41
CA LEU A 128 13.92 -0.24 -9.45
C LEU A 128 13.32 1.05 -10.03
N ILE A 129 14.13 1.88 -10.70
CA ILE A 129 13.69 3.12 -11.35
C ILE A 129 12.72 2.80 -12.51
N GLU A 130 12.99 1.77 -13.30
CA GLU A 130 12.09 1.32 -14.35
C GLU A 130 10.74 0.88 -13.77
N GLY A 131 10.75 0.04 -12.73
CA GLY A 131 9.54 -0.39 -12.02
C GLY A 131 8.75 0.77 -11.44
N ALA A 132 9.42 1.72 -10.78
CA ALA A 132 8.81 2.92 -10.22
C ALA A 132 8.19 3.82 -11.32
N THR A 133 8.86 3.96 -12.48
CA THR A 133 8.33 4.69 -13.64
C THR A 133 7.06 4.06 -14.19
N MET A 134 7.01 2.73 -14.26
CA MET A 134 5.79 2.00 -14.63
C MET A 134 4.67 2.21 -13.61
N SER A 135 5.01 2.27 -12.31
CA SER A 135 4.06 2.54 -11.23
C SER A 135 3.48 3.95 -11.31
N VAL A 136 4.30 4.99 -11.57
CA VAL A 136 3.82 6.37 -11.84
C VAL A 136 2.80 6.35 -12.97
N THR A 137 3.17 5.76 -14.11
CA THR A 137 2.30 5.71 -15.29
C THR A 137 0.99 4.99 -15.00
N THR A 138 1.03 3.91 -14.23
CA THR A 138 -0.16 3.13 -13.87
C THR A 138 -1.06 3.94 -12.93
N ALA A 139 -0.51 4.53 -11.88
CA ALA A 139 -1.25 5.32 -10.91
C ALA A 139 -1.95 6.53 -11.58
N GLU A 140 -1.23 7.25 -12.47
CA GLU A 140 -1.78 8.36 -13.23
C GLU A 140 -2.90 7.94 -14.19
N LYS A 141 -2.75 6.81 -14.90
CA LYS A 141 -3.80 6.27 -15.78
C LYS A 141 -5.05 5.91 -14.99
N LEU A 142 -4.90 5.25 -13.84
CA LEU A 142 -6.01 4.87 -12.97
C LEU A 142 -6.73 6.12 -12.44
N ALA A 143 -5.99 7.11 -11.95
CA ALA A 143 -6.56 8.37 -11.48
C ALA A 143 -7.33 9.09 -12.59
N ASN A 144 -6.72 9.28 -13.75
CA ASN A 144 -7.33 10.00 -14.88
C ASN A 144 -8.59 9.30 -15.42
N HIS A 145 -8.60 7.96 -15.45
CA HIS A 145 -9.78 7.20 -15.89
C HIS A 145 -10.97 7.31 -14.93
N ALA A 146 -10.69 7.53 -13.66
CA ALA A 146 -11.69 7.65 -12.60
C ALA A 146 -12.02 9.09 -12.22
N GLU A 147 -11.29 10.07 -12.75
CA GLU A 147 -11.48 11.49 -12.45
C GLU A 147 -12.89 11.97 -12.83
N GLY A 148 -13.48 12.82 -12.00
CA GLY A 148 -14.86 13.30 -12.16
C GLY A 148 -15.95 12.35 -11.68
N LYS A 149 -15.63 11.11 -11.30
CA LYS A 149 -16.57 10.17 -10.68
C LYS A 149 -16.51 10.36 -9.16
N SER A 150 -17.58 10.90 -8.59
CA SER A 150 -17.67 11.24 -7.16
C SER A 150 -17.40 10.02 -6.26
N GLU A 151 -17.88 8.86 -6.67
CA GLU A 151 -17.71 7.58 -5.97
C GLU A 151 -16.26 7.06 -5.96
N CYS A 152 -15.40 7.61 -6.83
CA CYS A 152 -13.99 7.25 -6.91
C CYS A 152 -13.05 8.28 -6.26
N ALA A 153 -13.57 9.39 -5.74
CA ALA A 153 -12.76 10.55 -5.33
C ALA A 153 -11.67 10.20 -4.32
N GLU A 154 -11.96 9.37 -3.33
CA GLU A 154 -10.99 8.90 -2.34
C GLU A 154 -9.87 8.07 -2.98
N LEU A 155 -10.24 7.10 -3.83
CA LEU A 155 -9.28 6.24 -4.53
C LEU A 155 -8.42 7.02 -5.53
N VAL A 156 -8.98 8.01 -6.20
CA VAL A 156 -8.23 8.95 -7.07
C VAL A 156 -7.18 9.70 -6.26
N GLY A 157 -7.52 10.16 -5.05
CA GLY A 157 -6.57 10.76 -4.12
C GLY A 157 -5.41 9.82 -3.78
N ILE A 158 -5.72 8.56 -3.45
CA ILE A 158 -4.69 7.55 -3.16
C ILE A 158 -3.79 7.28 -4.39
N CYS A 159 -4.37 7.23 -5.61
CA CYS A 159 -3.58 7.08 -6.84
C CYS A 159 -2.61 8.25 -7.06
N ARG A 160 -3.04 9.50 -6.84
CA ARG A 160 -2.20 10.69 -6.98
C ARG A 160 -1.05 10.70 -5.94
N ASP A 161 -1.35 10.32 -4.69
CA ASP A 161 -0.33 10.18 -3.65
C ASP A 161 0.68 9.09 -4.00
N TRP A 162 0.22 7.97 -4.55
CA TRP A 162 1.09 6.88 -5.01
C TRP A 162 2.00 7.35 -6.15
N ALA A 163 1.47 7.99 -7.19
CA ALA A 163 2.28 8.55 -8.29
C ALA A 163 3.34 9.53 -7.78
N LYS A 164 2.97 10.42 -6.87
CA LYS A 164 3.89 11.39 -6.24
C LYS A 164 4.98 10.71 -5.42
N PHE A 165 4.62 9.67 -4.64
CA PHE A 165 5.59 8.89 -3.89
C PHE A 165 6.63 8.28 -4.83
N GLU A 166 6.19 7.60 -5.90
CA GLU A 166 7.09 6.96 -6.85
C GLU A 166 8.01 7.95 -7.55
N GLN A 167 7.52 9.12 -7.92
CA GLN A 167 8.36 10.15 -8.53
C GLN A 167 9.48 10.59 -7.58
N ASN A 168 9.16 10.81 -6.30
CA ASN A 168 10.16 11.14 -5.27
C ASN A 168 11.15 9.98 -5.04
N HIS A 169 10.64 8.73 -5.10
CA HIS A 169 11.47 7.54 -4.92
C HIS A 169 12.46 7.36 -6.08
N ILE A 170 12.03 7.58 -7.33
CA ILE A 170 12.92 7.62 -8.50
C ILE A 170 14.06 8.61 -8.28
N ASP A 171 13.76 9.84 -7.83
CA ASP A 171 14.75 10.87 -7.59
C ASP A 171 15.73 10.48 -6.47
N ALA A 172 15.22 9.83 -5.41
CA ALA A 172 16.06 9.34 -4.33
C ALA A 172 16.97 8.17 -4.75
N LEU A 173 16.55 7.34 -5.69
CA LEU A 173 17.34 6.20 -6.20
C LEU A 173 18.49 6.62 -7.11
N LYS A 174 18.40 7.73 -7.83
CA LYS A 174 19.42 8.19 -8.80
C LYS A 174 20.84 8.28 -8.21
N LYS A 175 20.99 8.48 -6.91
CA LYS A 175 22.31 8.52 -6.22
C LYS A 175 23.04 7.18 -6.19
N TYR A 176 22.38 6.07 -6.57
CA TYR A 176 22.98 4.73 -6.60
C TYR A 176 23.33 4.24 -8.02
N LEU A 177 23.03 5.06 -9.06
CA LEU A 177 23.45 4.83 -10.45
C LEU A 177 24.96 5.16 -10.62
#